data_5119777bdfa388931c7163ab0f0e2454
#
_entry.id   5119777bdfa388931c7163ab0f0e2454
#
_cell.length_a   1.000
_cell.length_b   1.000
_cell.length_c   1.000
_cell.angle_alpha   90.00
_cell.angle_beta   90.00
_cell.angle_gamma   90.00
#
_symmetry.space_group_name_H-M   'P 1'
#
loop_
_entity.id
_entity.type
_entity.pdbx_description
1 polymer ?
#
loop_
_entity_poly.entity_id
_entity_poly.type
_entity_poly.pdbx_seq_one_letter_code
_entity_poly.pdbx_strand_id
1 'polypeptide(L)'
;VTMLPVGANVRSVLQDASVIDAVAPDTVLIDASTIDVDTARAMHEAVTDAGYEFLDAPVSGGVGGAEAGTLTFMCGGDPKVFSKCRPILEGMGKNIVMCGGPGQGQVTKICNNMIAGITALACSEAFVLGETLGVDRKTLFDVISTSSGNSAVLNMMCPVSGVTSNAPANNDYKPGFAAGLMLKDLRLAQAAALSAGTSTPLGAAAAAAFAIHDANGHSHLDTSSIIKLIKPDIE
;
A
#
# COMPACT_ATOMS: atom_id res chain seq x y z
N VAL A 1 -8.48 15.60 7.78
CA VAL A 1 -7.86 14.37 7.25
C VAL A 1 -7.07 14.73 6.00
N THR A 2 -5.80 14.29 5.91
CA THR A 2 -4.96 14.41 4.70
C THR A 2 -4.78 13.02 4.06
N MET A 3 -4.66 12.99 2.72
CA MET A 3 -4.27 11.82 1.94
C MET A 3 -3.50 12.30 0.72
N LEU A 4 -2.19 12.34 0.83
CA LEU A 4 -1.28 13.01 -0.08
C LEU A 4 -0.27 12.02 -0.68
N PRO A 5 0.31 12.31 -1.86
CA PRO A 5 1.14 11.36 -2.59
C PRO A 5 2.42 10.94 -1.88
N VAL A 6 3.14 11.90 -1.25
CA VAL A 6 4.47 11.69 -0.66
C VAL A 6 4.66 12.53 0.62
N GLY A 7 5.65 12.15 1.44
CA GLY A 7 5.96 12.82 2.71
C GLY A 7 6.26 14.31 2.58
N ALA A 8 6.89 14.74 1.48
CA ALA A 8 7.14 16.16 1.23
C ALA A 8 5.84 16.98 1.13
N ASN A 9 4.78 16.42 0.52
CA ASN A 9 3.47 17.08 0.47
C ASN A 9 2.82 17.13 1.86
N VAL A 10 2.94 16.06 2.66
CA VAL A 10 2.43 16.02 4.04
C VAL A 10 3.13 17.10 4.88
N ARG A 11 4.47 17.19 4.80
CA ARG A 11 5.23 18.24 5.48
C ARG A 11 4.76 19.63 5.06
N SER A 12 4.64 19.90 3.76
CA SER A 12 4.26 21.22 3.24
C SER A 12 2.88 21.66 3.74
N VAL A 13 1.95 20.74 3.96
CA VAL A 13 0.60 21.05 4.48
C VAL A 13 0.61 21.18 5.99
N LEU A 14 1.20 20.20 6.70
CA LEU A 14 1.14 20.17 8.18
C LEU A 14 2.14 21.11 8.88
N GLN A 15 3.09 21.69 8.14
CA GLN A 15 4.01 22.71 8.65
C GLN A 15 3.72 24.12 8.09
N ASP A 16 2.70 24.27 7.25
CA ASP A 16 2.27 25.58 6.77
C ASP A 16 1.50 26.31 7.89
N ALA A 17 2.07 27.44 8.34
CA ALA A 17 1.46 28.25 9.39
C ALA A 17 0.02 28.69 9.04
N SER A 18 -0.26 28.98 7.75
CA SER A 18 -1.61 29.37 7.34
C SER A 18 -2.63 28.25 7.46
N VAL A 19 -2.18 26.99 7.35
CA VAL A 19 -3.04 25.80 7.56
C VAL A 19 -3.23 25.58 9.06
N ILE A 20 -2.14 25.58 9.83
CA ILE A 20 -2.17 25.30 11.27
C ILE A 20 -2.97 26.39 12.03
N ASP A 21 -2.78 27.66 11.69
CA ASP A 21 -3.49 28.79 12.30
C ASP A 21 -5.00 28.80 11.99
N ALA A 22 -5.40 28.15 10.88
CA ALA A 22 -6.80 28.00 10.50
C ALA A 22 -7.51 26.80 11.17
N VAL A 23 -6.75 25.91 11.81
CA VAL A 23 -7.30 24.72 12.50
C VAL A 23 -7.98 25.15 13.79
N ALA A 24 -9.23 24.75 13.98
CA ALA A 24 -9.97 25.05 15.21
C ALA A 24 -9.30 24.37 16.43
N PRO A 25 -9.33 24.99 17.62
CA PRO A 25 -8.91 24.34 18.85
C PRO A 25 -9.58 22.97 19.03
N ASP A 26 -8.89 22.02 19.64
CA ASP A 26 -9.36 20.64 19.89
C ASP A 26 -9.55 19.77 18.62
N THR A 27 -9.13 20.25 17.45
CA THR A 27 -9.13 19.43 16.22
C THR A 27 -8.05 18.37 16.29
N VAL A 28 -8.40 17.14 15.89
CA VAL A 28 -7.42 16.08 15.64
C VAL A 28 -7.05 16.05 14.16
N LEU A 29 -5.76 16.12 13.86
CA LEU A 29 -5.25 15.96 12.50
C LEU A 29 -4.96 14.49 12.23
N ILE A 30 -5.48 13.96 11.11
CA ILE A 30 -5.30 12.56 10.71
C ILE A 30 -4.62 12.54 9.35
N ASP A 31 -3.48 11.85 9.23
CA ASP A 31 -2.84 11.63 7.94
C ASP A 31 -3.00 10.18 7.47
N ALA A 32 -3.80 9.98 6.41
CA ALA A 32 -4.05 8.70 5.77
C ALA A 32 -3.07 8.39 4.62
N SER A 33 -2.08 9.25 4.40
CA SER A 33 -1.05 9.08 3.38
C SER A 33 -0.13 7.89 3.69
N THR A 34 0.46 7.28 2.64
CA THR A 34 1.55 6.32 2.81
C THR A 34 2.87 7.04 2.55
N ILE A 35 3.62 7.29 3.62
CA ILE A 35 4.87 8.07 3.63
C ILE A 35 5.97 7.33 4.42
N ASP A 36 7.17 7.87 4.41
CA ASP A 36 8.27 7.34 5.22
C ASP A 36 8.02 7.51 6.72
N VAL A 37 8.52 6.56 7.50
CA VAL A 37 8.31 6.48 8.95
C VAL A 37 8.88 7.69 9.68
N ASP A 38 10.03 8.20 9.23
CA ASP A 38 10.70 9.33 9.88
C ASP A 38 9.93 10.62 9.65
N THR A 39 9.38 10.81 8.45
CA THR A 39 8.44 11.92 8.18
C THR A 39 7.20 11.82 9.06
N ALA A 40 6.59 10.65 9.18
CA ALA A 40 5.40 10.49 10.03
C ALA A 40 5.70 10.85 11.49
N ARG A 41 6.82 10.38 12.03
CA ARG A 41 7.25 10.71 13.39
C ARG A 41 7.52 12.22 13.57
N ALA A 42 8.22 12.83 12.61
CA ALA A 42 8.47 14.26 12.64
C ALA A 42 7.18 15.09 12.57
N MET A 43 6.15 14.62 11.85
CA MET A 43 4.84 15.28 11.82
C MET A 43 4.08 15.11 13.13
N HIS A 44 4.21 13.97 13.81
CA HIS A 44 3.69 13.81 15.17
C HIS A 44 4.27 14.85 16.12
N GLU A 45 5.60 15.02 16.12
CA GLU A 45 6.28 16.02 16.94
C GLU A 45 5.81 17.45 16.58
N ALA A 46 5.89 17.83 15.30
CA ALA A 46 5.57 19.19 14.87
C ALA A 46 4.12 19.59 15.17
N VAL A 47 3.15 18.68 14.95
CA VAL A 47 1.73 18.94 15.21
C VAL A 47 1.45 19.00 16.71
N THR A 48 2.10 18.13 17.50
CA THR A 48 1.97 18.14 18.96
C THR A 48 2.57 19.40 19.57
N ASP A 49 3.73 19.85 19.09
CA ASP A 49 4.38 21.09 19.53
C ASP A 49 3.54 22.33 19.19
N ALA A 50 2.75 22.28 18.11
CA ALA A 50 1.77 23.29 17.76
C ALA A 50 0.47 23.23 18.61
N GLY A 51 0.36 22.28 19.54
CA GLY A 51 -0.77 22.15 20.46
C GLY A 51 -1.94 21.31 19.93
N TYR A 52 -1.76 20.55 18.85
CA TYR A 52 -2.80 19.70 18.26
C TYR A 52 -2.52 18.22 18.47
N GLU A 53 -3.59 17.41 18.39
CA GLU A 53 -3.49 15.96 18.40
C GLU A 53 -3.29 15.43 16.97
N PHE A 54 -2.49 14.37 16.80
CA PHE A 54 -2.19 13.78 15.49
C PHE A 54 -2.28 12.26 15.49
N LEU A 55 -2.72 11.71 14.37
CA LEU A 55 -2.78 10.25 14.12
C LEU A 55 -2.27 9.96 12.71
N ASP A 56 -1.26 9.11 12.55
CA ASP A 56 -0.94 8.50 11.27
C ASP A 56 -1.85 7.28 11.06
N ALA A 57 -2.55 7.25 9.94
CA ALA A 57 -3.59 6.27 9.67
C ALA A 57 -3.62 5.82 8.19
N PRO A 58 -2.48 5.33 7.63
CA PRO A 58 -2.47 4.82 6.27
C PRO A 58 -3.45 3.68 6.08
N VAL A 59 -3.92 3.52 4.83
CA VAL A 59 -5.02 2.63 4.49
C VAL A 59 -4.63 1.49 3.56
N SER A 60 -5.40 0.41 3.60
CA SER A 60 -5.40 -0.67 2.62
C SER A 60 -6.84 -0.96 2.16
N GLY A 61 -7.02 -1.31 0.88
CA GLY A 61 -8.31 -1.62 0.27
C GLY A 61 -8.47 -1.05 -1.14
N GLY A 62 -7.57 -0.14 -1.56
CA GLY A 62 -7.62 0.50 -2.86
C GLY A 62 -8.87 1.36 -3.09
N VAL A 63 -9.14 1.72 -4.35
CA VAL A 63 -10.32 2.51 -4.75
C VAL A 63 -11.62 1.79 -4.37
N GLY A 64 -11.72 0.48 -4.67
CA GLY A 64 -12.92 -0.30 -4.36
C GLY A 64 -13.22 -0.37 -2.85
N GLY A 65 -12.20 -0.46 -1.99
CA GLY A 65 -12.36 -0.42 -0.54
C GLY A 65 -12.83 0.96 -0.05
N ALA A 66 -12.35 2.03 -0.68
CA ALA A 66 -12.78 3.38 -0.37
C ALA A 66 -14.25 3.63 -0.76
N GLU A 67 -14.63 3.24 -1.97
CA GLU A 67 -16.02 3.35 -2.46
C GLU A 67 -17.01 2.54 -1.61
N ALA A 68 -16.59 1.35 -1.16
CA ALA A 68 -17.43 0.48 -0.35
C ALA A 68 -17.41 0.81 1.16
N GLY A 69 -16.57 1.76 1.62
CA GLY A 69 -16.40 2.06 3.05
C GLY A 69 -15.78 0.88 3.83
N THR A 70 -14.96 0.06 3.19
CA THR A 70 -14.40 -1.18 3.77
C THR A 70 -12.88 -1.13 3.97
N LEU A 71 -12.29 0.06 3.96
CA LEU A 71 -10.86 0.22 4.16
C LEU A 71 -10.37 -0.40 5.48
N THR A 72 -9.14 -0.85 5.47
CA THR A 72 -8.38 -1.13 6.69
C THR A 72 -7.50 0.05 7.01
N PHE A 73 -7.71 0.70 8.15
CA PHE A 73 -6.86 1.75 8.69
C PHE A 73 -5.83 1.17 9.65
N MET A 74 -4.56 1.54 9.46
CA MET A 74 -3.43 1.14 10.31
C MET A 74 -2.99 2.38 11.10
N CYS A 75 -3.44 2.50 12.35
CA CYS A 75 -3.31 3.74 13.12
C CYS A 75 -2.09 3.73 14.04
N GLY A 76 -1.29 4.80 14.00
CA GLY A 76 -0.17 5.04 14.90
C GLY A 76 -0.36 6.36 15.65
N GLY A 77 -0.06 6.38 16.96
CA GLY A 77 -0.17 7.58 17.79
C GLY A 77 -0.61 7.29 19.22
N ASP A 78 -1.18 8.28 19.90
CA ASP A 78 -1.69 8.12 21.26
C ASP A 78 -3.01 7.33 21.26
N PRO A 79 -3.20 6.32 22.15
CA PRO A 79 -4.43 5.53 22.25
C PRO A 79 -5.69 6.36 22.55
N LYS A 80 -5.58 7.50 23.24
CA LYS A 80 -6.71 8.38 23.52
C LYS A 80 -7.12 9.13 22.25
N VAL A 81 -6.14 9.59 21.47
CA VAL A 81 -6.37 10.23 20.17
C VAL A 81 -7.00 9.23 19.21
N PHE A 82 -6.48 8.00 19.14
CA PHE A 82 -7.08 6.91 18.37
C PHE A 82 -8.56 6.68 18.73
N SER A 83 -8.87 6.64 20.03
CA SER A 83 -10.25 6.42 20.49
C SER A 83 -11.20 7.55 20.06
N LYS A 84 -10.73 8.81 20.03
CA LYS A 84 -11.49 9.96 19.50
C LYS A 84 -11.72 9.86 17.98
N CYS A 85 -10.71 9.39 17.23
CA CYS A 85 -10.77 9.30 15.76
C CYS A 85 -11.57 8.10 15.28
N ARG A 86 -11.63 7.03 16.06
CA ARG A 86 -12.22 5.75 15.66
C ARG A 86 -13.61 5.87 15.05
N PRO A 87 -14.59 6.61 15.62
CA PRO A 87 -15.92 6.74 15.03
C PRO A 87 -15.92 7.38 13.63
N ILE A 88 -14.98 8.31 13.37
CA ILE A 88 -14.81 8.96 12.05
C ILE A 88 -14.23 7.94 11.06
N LEU A 89 -13.22 7.18 11.47
CA LEU A 89 -12.57 6.17 10.63
C LEU A 89 -13.52 5.01 10.31
N GLU A 90 -14.38 4.61 11.23
CA GLU A 90 -15.43 3.58 11.03
C GLU A 90 -16.46 3.98 9.97
N GLY A 91 -16.63 5.29 9.68
CA GLY A 91 -17.43 5.77 8.55
C GLY A 91 -16.80 5.53 7.17
N MET A 92 -15.49 5.22 7.11
CA MET A 92 -14.72 5.04 5.87
C MET A 92 -14.09 3.64 5.76
N GLY A 93 -14.03 2.89 6.86
CA GLY A 93 -13.35 1.60 6.91
C GLY A 93 -14.04 0.60 7.82
N LYS A 94 -13.79 -0.67 7.54
CA LYS A 94 -14.31 -1.81 8.33
C LYS A 94 -13.35 -2.25 9.43
N ASN A 95 -12.06 -2.16 9.17
CA ASN A 95 -11.02 -2.60 10.11
C ASN A 95 -10.20 -1.38 10.54
N ILE A 96 -10.33 -1.00 11.80
CA ILE A 96 -9.61 0.14 12.38
C ILE A 96 -8.67 -0.41 13.44
N VAL A 97 -7.37 -0.47 13.12
CA VAL A 97 -6.36 -1.18 13.93
C VAL A 97 -5.38 -0.20 14.54
N MET A 98 -5.25 -0.22 15.88
CA MET A 98 -4.18 0.48 16.58
C MET A 98 -2.88 -0.33 16.45
N CYS A 99 -1.87 0.23 15.78
CA CYS A 99 -0.59 -0.41 15.49
C CYS A 99 0.49 -0.07 16.51
N GLY A 100 0.27 0.95 17.34
CA GLY A 100 1.23 1.41 18.35
C GLY A 100 1.42 2.93 18.35
N GLY A 101 2.56 3.41 18.85
CA GLY A 101 2.89 4.83 18.93
C GLY A 101 3.11 5.52 17.59
N PRO A 102 3.62 6.76 17.61
CA PRO A 102 3.88 7.57 16.41
C PRO A 102 4.65 6.84 15.31
N GLY A 103 4.12 6.88 14.07
CA GLY A 103 4.70 6.25 12.89
C GLY A 103 4.49 4.74 12.78
N GLN A 104 3.86 4.07 13.77
CA GLN A 104 3.66 2.61 13.72
C GLN A 104 2.58 2.20 12.71
N GLY A 105 1.65 3.09 12.37
CA GLY A 105 0.74 2.89 11.24
C GLY A 105 1.53 2.77 9.92
N GLN A 106 2.49 3.67 9.68
CA GLN A 106 3.35 3.63 8.49
C GLN A 106 4.22 2.37 8.46
N VAL A 107 4.84 1.98 9.60
CA VAL A 107 5.61 0.74 9.69
C VAL A 107 4.76 -0.46 9.28
N THR A 108 3.54 -0.56 9.81
CA THR A 108 2.62 -1.66 9.48
C THR A 108 2.25 -1.64 8.00
N LYS A 109 1.97 -0.43 7.45
CA LYS A 109 1.62 -0.25 6.04
C LYS A 109 2.74 -0.68 5.09
N ILE A 110 3.98 -0.24 5.31
CA ILE A 110 5.11 -0.60 4.43
C ILE A 110 5.44 -2.09 4.50
N CYS A 111 5.32 -2.72 5.68
CA CYS A 111 5.48 -4.17 5.81
C CYS A 111 4.39 -4.93 5.02
N ASN A 112 3.11 -4.52 5.15
CA ASN A 112 2.02 -5.10 4.38
C ASN A 112 2.26 -4.97 2.86
N ASN A 113 2.64 -3.77 2.39
CA ASN A 113 2.82 -3.54 0.96
C ASN A 113 4.11 -4.18 0.42
N MET A 114 5.14 -4.36 1.23
CA MET A 114 6.29 -5.18 0.87
C MET A 114 5.87 -6.65 0.60
N ILE A 115 5.08 -7.24 1.47
CA ILE A 115 4.52 -8.59 1.24
C ILE A 115 3.67 -8.61 -0.03
N ALA A 116 2.81 -7.61 -0.24
CA ALA A 116 1.96 -7.54 -1.43
C ALA A 116 2.77 -7.45 -2.74
N GLY A 117 3.82 -6.61 -2.78
CA GLY A 117 4.69 -6.49 -3.94
C GLY A 117 5.49 -7.77 -4.24
N ILE A 118 6.04 -8.41 -3.21
CA ILE A 118 6.73 -9.71 -3.33
C ILE A 118 5.76 -10.76 -3.88
N THR A 119 4.55 -10.82 -3.34
CA THR A 119 3.53 -11.80 -3.74
C THR A 119 3.06 -11.57 -5.17
N ALA A 120 2.88 -10.30 -5.60
CA ALA A 120 2.51 -9.99 -6.99
C ALA A 120 3.57 -10.49 -7.99
N LEU A 121 4.85 -10.31 -7.67
CA LEU A 121 5.96 -10.82 -8.49
C LEU A 121 5.96 -12.36 -8.48
N ALA A 122 5.84 -12.99 -7.32
CA ALA A 122 5.82 -14.44 -7.18
C ALA A 122 4.66 -15.08 -7.93
N CYS A 123 3.44 -14.50 -7.87
CA CYS A 123 2.31 -14.96 -8.67
C CYS A 123 2.60 -14.85 -10.17
N SER A 124 3.20 -13.74 -10.61
CA SER A 124 3.54 -13.52 -12.02
C SER A 124 4.53 -14.57 -12.54
N GLU A 125 5.58 -14.87 -11.77
CA GLU A 125 6.54 -15.93 -12.10
C GLU A 125 5.86 -17.31 -12.18
N ALA A 126 5.01 -17.63 -11.20
CA ALA A 126 4.32 -18.91 -11.13
C ALA A 126 3.37 -19.13 -12.34
N PHE A 127 2.60 -18.09 -12.73
CA PHE A 127 1.70 -18.18 -13.86
C PHE A 127 2.45 -18.32 -15.18
N VAL A 128 3.50 -17.55 -15.41
CA VAL A 128 4.32 -17.67 -16.62
C VAL A 128 5.00 -19.05 -16.70
N LEU A 129 5.55 -19.54 -15.59
CA LEU A 129 6.17 -20.88 -15.54
C LEU A 129 5.14 -21.98 -15.83
N GLY A 130 3.98 -21.95 -15.15
CA GLY A 130 2.93 -22.96 -15.33
C GLY A 130 2.41 -23.00 -16.76
N GLU A 131 2.14 -21.85 -17.37
CA GLU A 131 1.71 -21.74 -18.77
C GLU A 131 2.79 -22.26 -19.73
N THR A 132 4.07 -21.92 -19.48
CA THR A 132 5.19 -22.41 -20.30
C THR A 132 5.32 -23.94 -20.24
N LEU A 133 4.97 -24.55 -19.11
CA LEU A 133 4.96 -26.00 -18.92
C LEU A 133 3.65 -26.67 -19.35
N GLY A 134 2.69 -25.92 -19.92
CA GLY A 134 1.46 -26.44 -20.49
C GLY A 134 0.29 -26.56 -19.50
N VAL A 135 0.35 -25.98 -18.32
CA VAL A 135 -0.78 -25.93 -17.38
C VAL A 135 -1.71 -24.78 -17.77
N ASP A 136 -3.00 -25.07 -17.87
CA ASP A 136 -4.04 -24.05 -18.09
C ASP A 136 -4.11 -23.06 -16.93
N ARG A 137 -4.26 -21.78 -17.26
CA ARG A 137 -4.29 -20.66 -16.27
C ARG A 137 -5.38 -20.83 -15.22
N LYS A 138 -6.58 -21.23 -15.64
CA LYS A 138 -7.72 -21.44 -14.74
C LYS A 138 -7.45 -22.59 -13.77
N THR A 139 -6.96 -23.70 -14.28
CA THR A 139 -6.57 -24.87 -13.48
C THR A 139 -5.49 -24.51 -12.46
N LEU A 140 -4.46 -23.75 -12.90
CA LEU A 140 -3.39 -23.29 -12.01
C LEU A 140 -3.94 -22.41 -10.87
N PHE A 141 -4.81 -21.47 -11.20
CA PHE A 141 -5.46 -20.61 -10.21
C PHE A 141 -6.29 -21.43 -9.21
N ASP A 142 -7.13 -22.36 -9.70
CA ASP A 142 -8.02 -23.17 -8.84
C ASP A 142 -7.23 -23.99 -7.82
N VAL A 143 -6.09 -24.53 -8.23
CA VAL A 143 -5.19 -25.24 -7.32
C VAL A 143 -4.52 -24.30 -6.33
N ILE A 144 -3.91 -23.21 -6.80
CA ILE A 144 -3.18 -22.29 -5.91
C ILE A 144 -4.12 -21.62 -4.91
N SER A 145 -5.31 -21.18 -5.36
CA SER A 145 -6.28 -20.49 -4.49
C SER A 145 -6.84 -21.36 -3.37
N THR A 146 -6.74 -22.67 -3.48
CA THR A 146 -7.17 -23.66 -2.47
C THR A 146 -6.00 -24.32 -1.73
N SER A 147 -4.77 -23.92 -2.02
CA SER A 147 -3.54 -24.51 -1.50
C SER A 147 -2.70 -23.47 -0.73
N SER A 148 -1.52 -23.89 -0.27
CA SER A 148 -0.61 -23.03 0.54
C SER A 148 -0.07 -21.80 -0.17
N GLY A 149 -0.14 -21.73 -1.49
CA GLY A 149 0.22 -20.56 -2.31
C GLY A 149 -0.86 -19.47 -2.34
N ASN A 150 -2.02 -19.69 -1.73
CA ASN A 150 -3.11 -18.71 -1.73
C ASN A 150 -2.73 -17.41 -1.02
N SER A 151 -3.22 -16.30 -1.56
CA SER A 151 -3.04 -14.97 -0.98
C SER A 151 -4.15 -14.00 -1.40
N ALA A 152 -4.36 -12.93 -0.62
CA ALA A 152 -5.26 -11.86 -1.01
C ALA A 152 -4.84 -11.20 -2.35
N VAL A 153 -3.54 -11.07 -2.59
CA VAL A 153 -2.98 -10.54 -3.84
C VAL A 153 -3.38 -11.40 -5.04
N LEU A 154 -3.23 -12.71 -4.94
CA LEU A 154 -3.66 -13.64 -6.00
C LEU A 154 -5.16 -13.49 -6.30
N ASN A 155 -5.98 -13.45 -5.26
CA ASN A 155 -7.45 -13.43 -5.40
C ASN A 155 -7.99 -12.10 -5.93
N MET A 156 -7.35 -10.97 -5.59
CA MET A 156 -7.80 -9.63 -5.95
C MET A 156 -7.12 -9.08 -7.21
N MET A 157 -5.88 -9.53 -7.49
CA MET A 157 -4.98 -8.97 -8.48
C MET A 157 -4.35 -10.09 -9.33
N CYS A 158 -5.15 -11.11 -9.72
CA CYS A 158 -4.66 -12.19 -10.57
C CYS A 158 -3.97 -11.62 -11.83
N PRO A 159 -2.71 -11.99 -12.12
CA PRO A 159 -1.93 -11.33 -13.16
C PRO A 159 -2.30 -11.75 -14.59
N VAL A 160 -3.22 -12.71 -14.75
CA VAL A 160 -3.64 -13.24 -16.06
C VAL A 160 -5.14 -13.06 -16.28
N SER A 161 -5.52 -12.86 -17.55
CA SER A 161 -6.91 -12.67 -17.96
C SER A 161 -7.72 -13.99 -17.94
N GLY A 162 -9.06 -13.86 -17.90
CA GLY A 162 -10.00 -14.98 -18.04
C GLY A 162 -10.11 -15.93 -16.84
N VAL A 163 -9.40 -15.68 -15.75
CA VAL A 163 -9.31 -16.58 -14.60
C VAL A 163 -10.30 -16.20 -13.51
N THR A 164 -10.34 -14.93 -13.12
CA THR A 164 -11.30 -14.37 -12.18
C THR A 164 -12.02 -13.17 -12.81
N SER A 165 -13.27 -12.90 -12.43
CA SER A 165 -14.06 -11.82 -13.03
C SER A 165 -13.50 -10.41 -12.76
N ASN A 166 -12.77 -10.25 -11.66
CA ASN A 166 -12.21 -8.99 -11.18
C ASN A 166 -10.69 -8.84 -11.45
N ALA A 167 -10.07 -9.76 -12.19
CA ALA A 167 -8.65 -9.63 -12.51
C ALA A 167 -8.38 -8.35 -13.32
N PRO A 168 -7.42 -7.51 -12.90
CA PRO A 168 -7.06 -6.30 -13.66
C PRO A 168 -6.63 -6.61 -15.10
N ALA A 169 -6.06 -7.79 -15.32
CA ALA A 169 -5.70 -8.29 -16.65
C ALA A 169 -6.88 -8.38 -17.63
N ASN A 170 -8.13 -8.54 -17.15
CA ASN A 170 -9.33 -8.53 -18.00
C ASN A 170 -9.64 -7.14 -18.59
N ASN A 171 -9.03 -6.09 -18.07
CA ASN A 171 -9.29 -4.70 -18.44
C ASN A 171 -7.95 -3.95 -18.64
N ASP A 172 -7.08 -4.49 -19.46
CA ASP A 172 -5.78 -3.90 -19.85
C ASP A 172 -4.95 -3.40 -18.65
N TYR A 173 -5.05 -4.08 -17.51
CA TYR A 173 -4.40 -3.71 -16.26
C TYR A 173 -4.76 -2.30 -15.79
N LYS A 174 -6.00 -1.86 -15.99
CA LYS A 174 -6.50 -0.61 -15.40
C LYS A 174 -6.32 -0.67 -13.88
N PRO A 175 -5.67 0.35 -13.27
CA PRO A 175 -5.19 0.21 -11.92
C PRO A 175 -6.31 0.30 -10.87
N GLY A 176 -6.37 -0.71 -10.00
CA GLY A 176 -6.92 -0.63 -8.67
C GLY A 176 -5.87 -0.11 -7.67
N PHE A 177 -4.61 -0.51 -7.89
CA PHE A 177 -3.43 0.03 -7.24
C PHE A 177 -2.25 0.06 -8.23
N ALA A 178 -1.83 1.28 -8.60
CA ALA A 178 -0.84 1.48 -9.66
C ALA A 178 0.55 0.91 -9.30
N ALA A 179 1.25 0.34 -10.30
CA ALA A 179 2.60 -0.22 -10.15
C ALA A 179 3.61 0.83 -9.66
N GLY A 180 3.48 2.09 -10.07
CA GLY A 180 4.33 3.19 -9.56
C GLY A 180 4.11 3.48 -8.08
N LEU A 181 2.88 3.31 -7.56
CA LEU A 181 2.60 3.43 -6.13
C LEU A 181 3.13 2.22 -5.34
N MET A 182 3.04 1.02 -5.92
CA MET A 182 3.68 -0.17 -5.33
C MET A 182 5.21 0.01 -5.27
N LEU A 183 5.85 0.51 -6.33
CA LEU A 183 7.28 0.83 -6.32
C LEU A 183 7.64 1.85 -5.24
N LYS A 184 6.84 2.91 -5.09
CA LYS A 184 7.02 3.91 -4.03
C LYS A 184 7.02 3.22 -2.65
N ASP A 185 6.03 2.38 -2.38
CA ASP A 185 5.87 1.71 -1.08
C ASP A 185 6.99 0.69 -0.83
N LEU A 186 7.45 -0.03 -1.86
CA LEU A 186 8.63 -0.91 -1.77
C LEU A 186 9.89 -0.11 -1.45
N ARG A 187 10.09 1.06 -2.06
CA ARG A 187 11.22 1.95 -1.75
C ARG A 187 11.16 2.48 -0.31
N LEU A 188 9.97 2.82 0.19
CA LEU A 188 9.79 3.20 1.59
C LEU A 188 10.18 2.05 2.54
N ALA A 189 9.78 0.82 2.20
CA ALA A 189 10.15 -0.35 2.99
C ALA A 189 11.67 -0.60 2.98
N GLN A 190 12.34 -0.46 1.81
CA GLN A 190 13.79 -0.61 1.72
C GLN A 190 14.55 0.49 2.48
N ALA A 191 14.09 1.74 2.42
CA ALA A 191 14.67 2.83 3.19
C ALA A 191 14.54 2.58 4.71
N ALA A 192 13.37 2.15 5.17
CA ALA A 192 13.15 1.79 6.56
C ALA A 192 14.03 0.59 7.00
N ALA A 193 14.15 -0.43 6.15
CA ALA A 193 15.01 -1.59 6.41
C ALA A 193 16.49 -1.17 6.56
N LEU A 194 16.98 -0.30 5.68
CA LEU A 194 18.33 0.25 5.74
C LEU A 194 18.56 1.03 7.04
N SER A 195 17.64 1.93 7.40
CA SER A 195 17.70 2.72 8.63
C SER A 195 17.68 1.84 9.89
N ALA A 196 16.90 0.75 9.86
CA ALA A 196 16.79 -0.21 10.98
C ALA A 196 17.92 -1.25 11.02
N GLY A 197 18.81 -1.28 10.03
CA GLY A 197 19.86 -2.31 9.91
C GLY A 197 19.30 -3.73 9.69
N THR A 198 18.09 -3.85 9.09
CA THR A 198 17.41 -5.13 8.86
C THR A 198 17.51 -5.55 7.40
N SER A 199 17.81 -6.83 7.16
CA SER A 199 17.90 -7.38 5.80
C SER A 199 16.53 -7.82 5.29
N THR A 200 16.17 -7.33 4.08
CA THR A 200 14.90 -7.67 3.39
C THR A 200 15.16 -8.08 1.93
N PRO A 201 15.85 -9.22 1.68
CA PRO A 201 16.31 -9.59 0.34
C PRO A 201 15.18 -9.73 -0.67
N LEU A 202 14.05 -10.33 -0.32
CA LEU A 202 12.90 -10.45 -1.22
C LEU A 202 12.25 -9.08 -1.51
N GLY A 203 12.18 -8.21 -0.51
CA GLY A 203 11.71 -6.84 -0.69
C GLY A 203 12.61 -6.04 -1.64
N ALA A 204 13.93 -6.23 -1.54
CA ALA A 204 14.90 -5.59 -2.45
C ALA A 204 14.74 -6.11 -3.89
N ALA A 205 14.58 -7.42 -4.07
CA ALA A 205 14.33 -8.03 -5.38
C ALA A 205 13.03 -7.50 -6.02
N ALA A 206 11.93 -7.45 -5.25
CA ALA A 206 10.68 -6.89 -5.70
C ALA A 206 10.81 -5.39 -6.06
N ALA A 207 11.48 -4.59 -5.23
CA ALA A 207 11.72 -3.17 -5.54
C ALA A 207 12.50 -2.97 -6.83
N ALA A 208 13.52 -3.79 -7.09
CA ALA A 208 14.28 -3.77 -8.34
C ALA A 208 13.43 -4.14 -9.55
N ALA A 209 12.60 -5.21 -9.44
CA ALA A 209 11.70 -5.63 -10.51
C ALA A 209 10.68 -4.54 -10.86
N PHE A 210 10.03 -3.95 -9.85
CA PHE A 210 9.08 -2.85 -10.07
C PHE A 210 9.77 -1.58 -10.60
N ALA A 211 11.03 -1.31 -10.25
CA ALA A 211 11.78 -0.19 -10.82
C ALA A 211 12.06 -0.38 -12.32
N ILE A 212 12.39 -1.60 -12.76
CA ILE A 212 12.55 -1.91 -14.18
C ILE A 212 11.20 -1.79 -14.91
N HIS A 213 10.12 -2.28 -14.30
CA HIS A 213 8.77 -2.18 -14.85
C HIS A 213 8.31 -0.73 -15.04
N ASP A 214 8.61 0.13 -14.07
CA ASP A 214 8.37 1.57 -14.12
C ASP A 214 9.18 2.24 -15.26
N ALA A 215 10.48 1.92 -15.37
CA ALA A 215 11.36 2.43 -16.41
C ALA A 215 10.92 2.01 -17.82
N ASN A 216 10.19 0.89 -17.96
CA ASN A 216 9.56 0.44 -19.20
C ASN A 216 8.24 1.17 -19.52
N GLY A 217 7.85 2.19 -18.74
CA GLY A 217 6.67 3.01 -18.98
C GLY A 217 5.37 2.46 -18.39
N HIS A 218 5.41 1.44 -17.55
CA HIS A 218 4.24 0.75 -17.02
C HIS A 218 3.78 1.25 -15.62
N SER A 219 4.32 2.37 -15.16
CA SER A 219 4.03 2.98 -13.85
C SER A 219 2.53 3.18 -13.59
N HIS A 220 1.78 3.51 -14.63
CA HIS A 220 0.36 3.82 -14.59
C HIS A 220 -0.56 2.58 -14.60
N LEU A 221 -0.04 1.41 -14.89
CA LEU A 221 -0.78 0.15 -14.91
C LEU A 221 -0.96 -0.41 -13.49
N ASP A 222 -1.89 -1.35 -13.33
CA ASP A 222 -2.09 -2.06 -12.08
C ASP A 222 -0.84 -2.83 -11.64
N THR A 223 -0.67 -3.01 -10.33
CA THR A 223 0.44 -3.77 -9.73
C THR A 223 0.62 -5.16 -10.35
N SER A 224 -0.48 -5.84 -10.73
CA SER A 224 -0.45 -7.16 -11.37
C SER A 224 0.19 -7.14 -12.76
N SER A 225 0.31 -5.97 -13.40
CA SER A 225 1.00 -5.81 -14.70
C SER A 225 2.49 -6.11 -14.64
N ILE A 226 3.07 -6.31 -13.44
CA ILE A 226 4.47 -6.73 -13.27
C ILE A 226 4.78 -8.02 -14.03
N ILE A 227 3.77 -8.86 -14.36
CA ILE A 227 3.92 -10.04 -15.19
C ILE A 227 4.51 -9.72 -16.57
N LYS A 228 4.25 -8.49 -17.11
CA LYS A 228 4.82 -8.04 -18.38
C LYS A 228 6.34 -7.86 -18.34
N LEU A 229 6.96 -7.80 -17.17
CA LEU A 229 8.41 -7.85 -17.02
C LEU A 229 8.98 -9.24 -17.40
N ILE A 230 8.20 -10.30 -17.18
CA ILE A 230 8.60 -11.70 -17.40
C ILE A 230 8.16 -12.16 -18.79
N LYS A 231 6.93 -11.81 -19.20
CA LYS A 231 6.33 -12.13 -20.49
C LYS A 231 5.67 -10.87 -21.07
N PRO A 232 6.41 -10.06 -21.87
CA PRO A 232 5.93 -8.76 -22.39
C PRO A 232 4.62 -8.84 -23.17
N ASP A 233 4.43 -9.89 -23.97
CA ASP A 233 3.29 -10.11 -24.87
C ASP A 233 2.16 -10.92 -24.20
N ILE A 234 2.08 -10.92 -22.88
CA ILE A 234 1.01 -11.65 -22.18
C ILE A 234 -0.33 -10.93 -22.38
N GLU A 235 -1.33 -11.71 -22.79
CA GLU A 235 -2.74 -11.31 -22.95
C GLU A 235 -3.59 -11.80 -21.78
#